data_70cc9c9a0dce1a10b9be2f931da8360d
#
_entry.id   70cc9c9a0dce1a10b9be2f931da8360d
#
_cell.length_a   1.000
_cell.length_b   1.000
_cell.length_c   1.000
_cell.angle_alpha   90.00
_cell.angle_beta   90.00
_cell.angle_gamma   90.00
#
_symmetry.space_group_name_H-M   'P 1'
#
loop_
_entity.id
_entity.type
_entity.pdbx_description
1 polymer ?
#
loop_
_entity_poly.entity_id
_entity_poly.type
_entity_poly.pdbx_seq_one_letter_code
_entity_poly.pdbx_strand_id
1 'polypeptide(L)'
;QTCALPISSTVCEIPFQALERLSLQVPTLNRQLLSIMSKELSDERMHAELLSRKSAEERMALFILWLSQRQARRGFNDEAFRLGLLHRDVALYLGLTPETVSRILARFAEEGIVEWRQKQLTIHHRARLEGLANHYEEGSRCRSA
;
A
#
# COMPACT_ATOMS: atom_id res chain seq x y z
N GLN A 1 18.83 0.79 -2.78
CA GLN A 1 17.76 -0.20 -2.53
C GLN A 1 18.26 -1.21 -1.51
N THR A 2 18.03 -0.97 -0.25
CA THR A 2 18.22 -1.98 0.79
C THR A 2 16.97 -2.86 0.82
N CYS A 3 17.00 -3.92 0.00
CA CYS A 3 16.07 -5.03 0.16
C CYS A 3 16.38 -5.66 1.54
N ALA A 4 15.50 -5.49 2.51
CA ALA A 4 15.59 -6.18 3.80
C ALA A 4 15.24 -7.65 3.56
N LEU A 5 16.22 -8.44 3.15
CA LEU A 5 16.12 -9.90 3.12
C LEU A 5 16.10 -10.41 4.57
N PRO A 6 15.22 -11.35 4.91
CA PRO A 6 15.29 -12.02 6.21
C PRO A 6 16.64 -12.72 6.36
N ILE A 7 17.18 -12.71 7.59
CA ILE A 7 18.57 -13.09 7.96
C ILE A 7 18.99 -14.51 7.54
N SER A 8 18.10 -15.33 6.98
CA SER A 8 18.38 -16.69 6.50
C SER A 8 17.59 -17.02 5.24
N SER A 9 17.78 -16.24 4.17
CA SER A 9 17.11 -16.53 2.90
C SER A 9 18.13 -17.01 1.87
N THR A 10 17.77 -18.08 1.18
CA THR A 10 18.48 -18.51 -0.03
C THR A 10 17.77 -17.86 -1.22
N VAL A 11 18.52 -17.13 -2.04
CA VAL A 11 18.01 -16.48 -3.24
C VAL A 11 18.53 -17.22 -4.46
N CYS A 12 17.63 -17.57 -5.37
CA CYS A 12 17.98 -18.14 -6.67
C CYS A 12 17.79 -17.06 -7.73
N GLU A 13 18.85 -16.73 -8.45
CA GLU A 13 18.81 -15.81 -9.58
C GLU A 13 18.56 -16.60 -10.86
N ILE A 14 17.49 -16.24 -11.58
CA ILE A 14 17.13 -16.86 -12.86
C ILE A 14 17.36 -15.82 -13.95
N PRO A 15 18.25 -16.07 -14.94
CA PRO A 15 18.44 -15.17 -16.06
C PRO A 15 17.14 -14.97 -16.85
N PHE A 16 16.82 -13.72 -17.21
CA PHE A 16 15.59 -13.38 -17.93
C PHE A 16 15.40 -14.21 -19.20
N GLN A 17 16.46 -14.42 -19.98
CA GLN A 17 16.43 -15.24 -21.21
C GLN A 17 16.04 -16.71 -20.95
N ALA A 18 16.39 -17.27 -19.79
CA ALA A 18 15.97 -18.63 -19.42
C ALA A 18 14.48 -18.65 -19.07
N LEU A 19 14.01 -17.62 -18.38
CA LEU A 19 12.60 -17.43 -18.03
C LEU A 19 11.74 -17.26 -19.29
N GLU A 20 12.19 -16.45 -20.25
CA GLU A 20 11.53 -16.24 -21.54
C GLU A 20 11.39 -17.55 -22.32
N ARG A 21 12.45 -18.31 -22.47
CA ARG A 21 12.41 -19.64 -23.14
C ARG A 21 11.45 -20.61 -22.48
N LEU A 22 11.42 -20.65 -21.14
CA LEU A 22 10.51 -21.49 -20.39
C LEU A 22 9.05 -21.04 -20.56
N SER A 23 8.80 -19.75 -20.63
CA SER A 23 7.44 -19.19 -20.78
C SER A 23 6.81 -19.55 -22.12
N LEU A 24 7.62 -19.73 -23.17
CA LEU A 24 7.15 -20.21 -24.47
C LEU A 24 6.76 -21.68 -24.45
N GLN A 25 7.39 -22.49 -23.58
CA GLN A 25 7.09 -23.91 -23.44
C GLN A 25 5.98 -24.20 -22.44
N VAL A 26 5.76 -23.30 -21.48
CA VAL A 26 4.78 -23.45 -20.39
C VAL A 26 3.84 -22.25 -20.37
N PRO A 27 2.69 -22.33 -21.07
CA PRO A 27 1.74 -21.21 -21.18
C PRO A 27 1.20 -20.68 -19.83
N THR A 28 1.14 -21.54 -18.82
CA THR A 28 0.73 -21.15 -17.45
C THR A 28 1.76 -20.24 -16.80
N LEU A 29 3.04 -20.44 -17.05
CA LEU A 29 4.13 -19.59 -16.55
C LEU A 29 4.05 -18.21 -17.16
N ASN A 30 3.79 -18.08 -18.46
CA ASN A 30 3.61 -16.81 -19.14
C ASN A 30 2.46 -15.98 -18.51
N ARG A 31 1.31 -16.62 -18.28
CA ARG A 31 0.19 -15.96 -17.59
C ARG A 31 0.52 -15.50 -16.19
N GLN A 32 1.27 -16.28 -15.42
CA GLN A 32 1.71 -15.91 -14.09
C GLN A 32 2.67 -14.73 -14.13
N LEU A 33 3.63 -14.71 -15.06
CA LEU A 33 4.55 -13.58 -15.26
C LEU A 33 3.81 -12.29 -15.59
N LEU A 34 2.87 -12.33 -16.54
CA LEU A 34 2.05 -11.19 -16.90
C LEU A 34 1.21 -10.70 -15.70
N SER A 35 0.67 -11.62 -14.89
CA SER A 35 -0.06 -11.27 -13.68
C SER A 35 0.82 -10.58 -12.64
N ILE A 36 2.05 -11.06 -12.44
CA ILE A 36 3.01 -10.43 -11.52
C ILE A 36 3.38 -9.04 -12.04
N MET A 37 3.74 -8.91 -13.31
CA MET A 37 4.10 -7.61 -13.90
C MET A 37 2.95 -6.60 -13.83
N SER A 38 1.71 -7.02 -14.13
CA SER A 38 0.53 -6.17 -14.01
C SER A 38 0.30 -5.70 -12.58
N LYS A 39 0.60 -6.55 -11.61
CA LYS A 39 0.49 -6.22 -10.19
C LYS A 39 1.55 -5.21 -9.76
N GLU A 40 2.81 -5.42 -10.16
CA GLU A 40 3.89 -4.45 -9.89
C GLU A 40 3.57 -3.07 -10.49
N LEU A 41 3.10 -3.02 -11.74
CA LEU A 41 2.68 -1.76 -12.37
C LEU A 41 1.52 -1.08 -11.61
N SER A 42 0.59 -1.86 -11.05
CA SER A 42 -0.50 -1.32 -10.24
C SER A 42 -0.01 -0.78 -8.91
N ASP A 43 0.95 -1.45 -8.27
CA ASP A 43 1.55 -1.02 -7.01
C ASP A 43 2.39 0.26 -7.22
N GLU A 44 3.17 0.36 -8.30
CA GLU A 44 3.92 1.57 -8.70
C GLU A 44 2.99 2.75 -8.99
N ARG A 45 1.89 2.52 -9.72
CA ARG A 45 0.89 3.54 -9.98
C ARG A 45 0.25 4.06 -8.70
N MET A 46 -0.09 3.17 -7.77
CA MET A 46 -0.60 3.53 -6.46
C MET A 46 0.39 4.39 -5.69
N HIS A 47 1.66 4.01 -5.69
CA HIS A 47 2.71 4.79 -5.02
C HIS A 47 2.86 6.20 -5.64
N ALA A 48 2.85 6.31 -6.96
CA ALA A 48 2.88 7.60 -7.65
C ALA A 48 1.65 8.45 -7.29
N GLU A 49 0.46 7.85 -7.20
CA GLU A 49 -0.76 8.53 -6.77
C GLU A 49 -0.67 9.03 -5.33
N LEU A 50 -0.15 8.20 -4.40
CA LEU A 50 0.08 8.59 -3.01
C LEU A 50 0.97 9.85 -2.89
N LEU A 51 2.00 9.96 -3.73
CA LEU A 51 2.97 11.06 -3.66
C LEU A 51 2.54 12.31 -4.41
N SER A 52 1.57 12.23 -5.34
CA SER A 52 1.39 13.27 -6.35
C SER A 52 0.83 14.61 -5.85
N ARG A 53 -0.22 14.69 -5.08
CA ARG A 53 -0.81 16.00 -4.68
C ARG A 53 -1.65 15.95 -3.41
N LYS A 54 -1.64 14.87 -2.68
CA LYS A 54 -2.53 14.70 -1.54
C LYS A 54 -1.92 15.24 -0.25
N SER A 55 -2.76 15.67 0.67
CA SER A 55 -2.33 16.02 2.01
C SER A 55 -1.70 14.82 2.71
N ALA A 56 -0.99 15.05 3.79
CA ALA A 56 -0.39 13.97 4.57
C ALA A 56 -1.44 13.00 5.13
N GLU A 57 -2.63 13.50 5.47
CA GLU A 57 -3.75 12.70 5.96
C GLU A 57 -4.37 11.85 4.86
N GLU A 58 -4.59 12.43 3.67
CA GLU A 58 -5.08 11.69 2.50
C GLU A 58 -4.12 10.57 2.10
N ARG A 59 -2.80 10.85 2.07
CA ARG A 59 -1.79 9.82 1.81
C ARG A 59 -1.86 8.68 2.80
N MET A 60 -1.99 9.00 4.09
CA MET A 60 -2.11 7.99 5.14
C MET A 60 -3.40 7.18 5.01
N ALA A 61 -4.54 7.83 4.74
CA ALA A 61 -5.82 7.15 4.54
C ALA A 61 -5.78 6.19 3.36
N LEU A 62 -5.28 6.66 2.20
CA LEU A 62 -5.09 5.81 1.01
C LEU A 62 -4.16 4.62 1.28
N PHE A 63 -3.05 4.86 1.97
CA PHE A 63 -2.11 3.80 2.32
C PHE A 63 -2.76 2.71 3.17
N ILE A 64 -3.55 3.09 4.18
CA ILE A 64 -4.26 2.14 5.04
C ILE A 64 -5.31 1.36 4.23
N LEU A 65 -6.09 2.03 3.37
CA LEU A 65 -7.06 1.37 2.48
C LEU A 65 -6.39 0.40 1.51
N TRP A 66 -5.24 0.76 0.94
CA TRP A 66 -4.47 -0.12 0.07
C TRP A 66 -3.98 -1.36 0.81
N LEU A 67 -3.48 -1.22 2.05
CA LEU A 67 -3.10 -2.36 2.89
C LEU A 67 -4.29 -3.27 3.18
N SER A 68 -5.43 -2.70 3.56
CA SER A 68 -6.69 -3.40 3.79
C SER A 68 -7.10 -4.20 2.55
N GLN A 69 -7.14 -3.58 1.39
CA GLN A 69 -7.47 -4.26 0.13
C GLN A 69 -6.48 -5.38 -0.22
N ARG A 70 -5.20 -5.20 0.11
CA ARG A 70 -4.18 -6.24 -0.08
C ARG A 70 -4.41 -7.44 0.83
N GLN A 71 -4.93 -7.25 2.06
CA GLN A 71 -5.33 -8.33 2.95
C GLN A 71 -6.56 -9.06 2.41
N ALA A 72 -7.60 -8.33 2.00
CA ALA A 72 -8.80 -8.90 1.39
C ALA A 72 -8.49 -9.80 0.20
N ARG A 73 -7.62 -9.34 -0.72
CA ARG A 73 -7.19 -10.13 -1.90
C ARG A 73 -6.48 -11.44 -1.55
N ARG A 74 -5.94 -11.55 -0.33
CA ARG A 74 -5.27 -12.76 0.18
C ARG A 74 -6.21 -13.63 1.01
N GLY A 75 -7.49 -13.24 1.15
CA GLY A 75 -8.49 -13.93 1.97
C GLY A 75 -8.31 -13.71 3.47
N PHE A 76 -7.55 -12.70 3.90
CA PHE A 76 -7.40 -12.33 5.30
C PHE A 76 -8.40 -11.24 5.70
N ASN A 77 -8.55 -11.04 7.02
CA ASN A 77 -9.35 -9.93 7.52
C ASN A 77 -8.73 -8.60 7.08
N ASP A 78 -9.55 -7.76 6.46
CA ASP A 78 -9.17 -6.47 5.89
C ASP A 78 -9.49 -5.28 6.80
N GLU A 79 -10.25 -5.51 7.87
CA GLU A 79 -10.55 -4.49 8.88
C GLU A 79 -9.60 -4.55 10.07
N ALA A 80 -9.08 -5.74 10.41
CA ALA A 80 -8.16 -5.92 11.53
C ALA A 80 -7.04 -6.88 11.14
N PHE A 81 -5.80 -6.37 11.04
CA PHE A 81 -4.65 -7.17 10.61
C PHE A 81 -3.35 -6.72 11.25
N ARG A 82 -2.38 -7.65 11.29
CA ARG A 82 -1.04 -7.34 11.80
C ARG A 82 -0.19 -6.69 10.71
N LEU A 83 0.45 -5.58 11.10
CA LEU A 83 1.34 -4.82 10.25
C LEU A 83 2.74 -4.77 10.87
N GLY A 84 3.70 -5.45 10.25
CA GLY A 84 5.08 -5.52 10.72
C GLY A 84 5.93 -4.28 10.42
N LEU A 85 5.31 -3.21 9.89
CA LEU A 85 5.99 -1.97 9.54
C LEU A 85 6.21 -1.08 10.78
N LEU A 86 7.30 -0.35 10.78
CA LEU A 86 7.54 0.71 11.75
C LEU A 86 7.04 2.05 11.20
N HIS A 87 6.64 2.97 12.06
CA HIS A 87 6.18 4.30 11.63
C HIS A 87 7.22 5.05 10.79
N ARG A 88 8.52 4.83 11.04
CA ARG A 88 9.60 5.39 10.22
C ARG A 88 9.61 4.86 8.78
N ASP A 89 9.27 3.57 8.60
CA ASP A 89 9.25 2.95 7.28
C ASP A 89 8.04 3.45 6.48
N VAL A 90 6.90 3.62 7.15
CA VAL A 90 5.70 4.25 6.58
C VAL A 90 5.96 5.71 6.23
N ALA A 91 6.64 6.45 7.11
CA ALA A 91 7.00 7.83 6.86
C ALA A 91 7.86 7.96 5.59
N LEU A 92 8.88 7.12 5.46
CA LEU A 92 9.74 7.08 4.28
C LEU A 92 8.94 6.76 3.01
N TYR A 93 8.05 5.77 3.09
CA TYR A 93 7.21 5.35 1.95
C TYR A 93 6.25 6.45 1.49
N LEU A 94 5.68 7.22 2.43
CA LEU A 94 4.70 8.28 2.16
C LEU A 94 5.34 9.66 1.91
N GLY A 95 6.66 9.78 1.99
CA GLY A 95 7.35 11.08 1.92
C GLY A 95 6.95 12.01 3.07
N LEU A 96 6.82 11.47 4.28
CA LEU A 96 6.46 12.18 5.51
C LEU A 96 7.56 12.04 6.57
N THR A 97 7.43 12.78 7.66
CA THR A 97 8.26 12.54 8.85
C THR A 97 7.58 11.55 9.81
N PRO A 98 8.35 10.79 10.62
CA PRO A 98 7.77 9.89 11.61
C PRO A 98 6.84 10.58 12.61
N GLU A 99 7.14 11.83 12.96
CA GLU A 99 6.33 12.67 13.86
C GLU A 99 4.96 12.98 13.20
N THR A 100 4.97 13.30 11.90
CA THR A 100 3.74 13.54 11.14
C THR A 100 2.89 12.27 11.07
N VAL A 101 3.50 11.11 10.79
CA VAL A 101 2.80 9.82 10.80
C VAL A 101 2.16 9.54 12.17
N SER A 102 2.93 9.71 13.25
CA SER A 102 2.44 9.49 14.62
C SER A 102 1.29 10.41 14.98
N ARG A 103 1.37 11.70 14.60
CA ARG A 103 0.32 12.69 14.84
C ARG A 103 -0.97 12.38 14.08
N ILE A 104 -0.86 11.95 12.81
CA ILE A 104 -2.02 11.58 12.01
C ILE A 104 -2.70 10.33 12.59
N LEU A 105 -1.92 9.31 12.96
CA LEU A 105 -2.46 8.09 13.56
C LEU A 105 -3.12 8.35 14.91
N ALA A 106 -2.55 9.23 15.75
CA ALA A 106 -3.16 9.63 17.01
C ALA A 106 -4.53 10.30 16.76
N ARG A 107 -4.60 11.22 15.80
CA ARG A 107 -5.86 11.87 15.42
C ARG A 107 -6.89 10.87 14.88
N PHE A 108 -6.49 9.94 14.01
CA PHE A 108 -7.41 8.90 13.50
C PHE A 108 -7.94 8.00 14.62
N ALA A 109 -7.12 7.75 15.65
CA ALA A 109 -7.54 6.99 16.83
C ALA A 109 -8.50 7.81 17.72
N GLU A 110 -8.23 9.09 17.96
CA GLU A 110 -9.11 10.00 18.70
C GLU A 110 -10.48 10.15 18.02
N GLU A 111 -10.50 10.22 16.70
CA GLU A 111 -11.73 10.27 15.90
C GLU A 111 -12.41 8.90 15.73
N GLY A 112 -11.83 7.81 16.27
CA GLY A 112 -12.35 6.46 16.16
C GLY A 112 -12.37 5.90 14.74
N ILE A 113 -11.50 6.38 13.84
CA ILE A 113 -11.45 5.94 12.44
C ILE A 113 -10.56 4.72 12.30
N VAL A 114 -9.33 4.82 12.80
CA VAL A 114 -8.30 3.77 12.72
C VAL A 114 -7.52 3.74 14.02
N GLU A 115 -7.22 2.55 14.50
CA GLU A 115 -6.30 2.34 15.61
C GLU A 115 -5.12 1.47 15.16
N TRP A 116 -3.89 1.92 15.47
CA TRP A 116 -2.69 1.15 15.23
C TRP A 116 -1.84 1.04 16.49
N ARG A 117 -1.96 -0.11 17.16
CA ARG A 117 -1.21 -0.41 18.40
C ARG A 117 -0.51 -1.75 18.32
N GLN A 118 0.71 -1.85 18.84
CA GLN A 118 1.47 -3.11 18.97
C GLN A 118 1.51 -3.95 17.68
N LYS A 119 1.70 -3.31 16.53
CA LYS A 119 1.67 -3.93 15.20
C LYS A 119 0.29 -4.45 14.76
N GLN A 120 -0.77 -4.16 15.48
CA GLN A 120 -2.15 -4.42 15.09
C GLN A 120 -2.76 -3.13 14.55
N LEU A 121 -3.24 -3.17 13.31
CA LEU A 121 -4.03 -2.10 12.69
C LEU A 121 -5.48 -2.54 12.65
N THR A 122 -6.38 -1.67 13.12
CA THR A 122 -7.82 -1.91 13.11
C THR A 122 -8.52 -0.70 12.50
N ILE A 123 -9.36 -0.94 11.50
CA ILE A 123 -10.21 0.07 10.83
C ILE A 123 -11.58 0.00 11.48
N HIS A 124 -11.97 1.04 12.21
CA HIS A 124 -13.28 1.11 12.88
C HIS A 124 -14.35 1.73 11.99
N HIS A 125 -13.98 2.71 11.15
CA HIS A 125 -14.90 3.42 10.26
C HIS A 125 -14.35 3.55 8.84
N ARG A 126 -14.55 2.49 8.04
CA ARG A 126 -14.09 2.44 6.64
C ARG A 126 -14.61 3.61 5.80
N ALA A 127 -15.90 3.92 5.87
CA ALA A 127 -16.49 4.99 5.06
C ALA A 127 -15.87 6.37 5.34
N ARG A 128 -15.54 6.67 6.62
CA ARG A 128 -14.82 7.91 6.96
C ARG A 128 -13.39 7.92 6.42
N LEU A 129 -12.72 6.77 6.49
CA LEU A 129 -11.37 6.62 5.95
C LEU A 129 -11.35 6.81 4.42
N GLU A 130 -12.33 6.26 3.71
CA GLU A 130 -12.53 6.46 2.27
C GLU A 130 -12.84 7.92 1.93
N GLY A 131 -13.67 8.58 2.73
CA GLY A 131 -13.93 10.02 2.61
C GLY A 131 -12.66 10.85 2.72
N LEU A 132 -11.79 10.56 3.70
CA LEU A 132 -10.50 11.24 3.85
C LEU A 132 -9.57 10.99 2.64
N ALA A 133 -9.59 9.79 2.07
CA ALA A 133 -8.78 9.45 0.91
C ALA A 133 -9.26 10.14 -0.38
N ASN A 134 -10.56 10.44 -0.51
CA ASN A 134 -11.20 10.95 -1.73
C ASN A 134 -11.48 12.47 -1.71
N HIS A 135 -11.08 13.19 -0.67
CA HIS A 135 -11.43 14.61 -0.49
C HIS A 135 -10.99 15.52 -1.66
N TYR A 136 -10.20 15.01 -2.60
CA TYR A 136 -9.71 15.77 -3.77
C TYR A 136 -10.66 15.78 -4.98
N GLU A 137 -11.64 14.86 -5.08
CA GLU A 137 -12.50 14.82 -6.29
C GLU A 137 -13.52 15.95 -6.35
N GLU A 138 -13.95 16.52 -5.24
CA GLU A 138 -14.94 17.60 -5.23
C GLU A 138 -14.37 18.99 -5.56
N GLY A 139 -13.10 19.25 -5.27
CA GLY A 139 -12.47 20.53 -5.57
C GLY A 139 -12.04 20.73 -7.02
N SER A 140 -11.94 19.67 -7.81
CA SER A 140 -11.45 19.71 -9.20
C SER A 140 -12.55 19.89 -10.24
N ARG A 141 -13.80 19.60 -9.90
CA ARG A 141 -14.95 19.75 -10.83
C ARG A 141 -15.47 21.18 -10.97
N CYS A 142 -15.01 22.11 -10.13
CA CYS A 142 -15.52 23.49 -10.11
C CYS A 142 -14.68 24.50 -10.89
N ARG A 143 -13.68 24.09 -11.71
CA ARG A 143 -12.86 25.02 -12.51
C ARG A 143 -12.89 24.79 -14.00
N SER A 144 -13.94 24.22 -14.53
CA SER A 144 -14.18 24.20 -15.98
C SER A 144 -15.65 24.54 -16.25
N ALA A 145 -15.97 25.81 -16.10
CA ALA A 145 -17.14 26.49 -16.67
C ALA A 145 -16.69 27.86 -17.15
#